data_c6e5e3dc5adee9ba2f80693e367fe4b7
#
_entry.id   c6e5e3dc5adee9ba2f80693e367fe4b7
#
_cell.length_a   1.000
_cell.length_b   1.000
_cell.length_c   1.000
_cell.angle_alpha   90.00
_cell.angle_beta   90.00
_cell.angle_gamma   90.00
#
_symmetry.space_group_name_H-M   'P 1'
#
loop_
_entity.id
_entity.type
_entity.pdbx_description
1 polymer ?
#
loop_
_entity_poly.entity_id
_entity_poly.type
_entity_poly.pdbx_seq_one_letter_code
_entity_poly.pdbx_strand_id
1 'polypeptide(L)'
;MAIIKAEGVSIRYITGDFKDIGLKEYVVRRLQGKYQVKEFWADKNVTFALERGEMLGIIGANGAGKSTLLKAVSGIMVPTEGHMEINGSVAALLELGSGFDGELTVRENTYLRGAMLGYTRKFMDEKYDEIIAFAELKDFQERPFKQLSSGMKSRLAFSIACLVSPDILILDEVLSVGDGAFRKKSGAKMKEILKSGVTGILVSHSISQVRELCTKILWLDHGRQIAFTDEVELYCNAYEEFLATRKLPKTRADIETMSETLLARRAAEREAARRTEAQKLQALLEQGGSEAAVEVAENVLRKYRPEVLREAYFGMLPQDA
;
A
#
# COMPACT_ATOMS: atom_id res chain seq x y z
N MET A 1 -11.26 -5.72 21.33
CA MET A 1 -9.95 -6.29 21.74
C MET A 1 -9.03 -6.21 20.54
N ALA A 2 -7.90 -5.56 20.68
CA ALA A 2 -6.99 -5.35 19.55
C ALA A 2 -6.53 -6.70 18.97
N ILE A 3 -6.57 -6.81 17.65
CA ILE A 3 -6.06 -7.96 16.90
C ILE A 3 -4.56 -7.85 16.64
N ILE A 4 -4.07 -6.60 16.51
CA ILE A 4 -2.64 -6.28 16.46
C ILE A 4 -2.38 -5.23 17.53
N LYS A 5 -1.35 -5.44 18.35
CA LYS A 5 -0.89 -4.48 19.35
C LYS A 5 0.63 -4.40 19.31
N ALA A 6 1.14 -3.22 19.03
CA ALA A 6 2.58 -2.91 19.05
C ALA A 6 2.84 -1.88 20.17
N GLU A 7 3.73 -2.18 21.09
CA GLU A 7 4.08 -1.33 22.22
C GLU A 7 5.59 -1.07 22.25
N GLY A 8 6.00 0.14 21.90
CA GLY A 8 7.41 0.56 21.92
C GLY A 8 8.32 -0.26 21.00
N VAL A 9 7.77 -0.78 19.91
CA VAL A 9 8.49 -1.67 18.99
C VAL A 9 9.67 -0.96 18.37
N SER A 10 10.86 -1.55 18.52
CA SER A 10 12.09 -1.07 17.91
C SER A 10 12.80 -2.22 17.21
N ILE A 11 13.30 -1.98 16.00
CA ILE A 11 13.95 -2.99 15.18
C ILE A 11 15.32 -2.48 14.76
N ARG A 12 16.36 -3.24 15.15
CA ARG A 12 17.75 -2.91 14.91
C ARG A 12 18.38 -3.91 13.93
N TYR A 13 19.06 -3.37 12.94
CA TYR A 13 19.96 -4.15 12.10
C TYR A 13 21.41 -3.94 12.54
N ILE A 14 22.14 -5.03 12.55
CA ILE A 14 23.57 -5.00 12.81
C ILE A 14 24.26 -5.29 11.49
N THR A 15 25.11 -4.36 11.05
CA THR A 15 25.90 -4.47 9.83
C THR A 15 27.38 -4.36 10.18
N GLY A 16 28.23 -5.09 9.47
CA GLY A 16 29.68 -5.06 9.71
C GLY A 16 30.36 -6.41 9.56
N ASP A 17 31.59 -6.48 9.98
CA ASP A 17 32.53 -7.57 9.73
C ASP A 17 32.23 -8.92 10.42
N PHE A 18 31.03 -9.13 11.00
CA PHE A 18 30.74 -10.31 11.81
C PHE A 18 30.12 -11.49 11.03
N LYS A 19 29.68 -11.29 9.78
CA LYS A 19 28.93 -12.33 9.04
C LYS A 19 29.77 -13.41 8.40
N ASP A 20 31.02 -13.13 8.03
CA ASP A 20 31.86 -14.04 7.24
C ASP A 20 33.30 -14.14 7.72
N ILE A 21 33.59 -13.77 8.98
CA ILE A 21 34.96 -13.78 9.51
C ILE A 21 35.18 -15.03 10.35
N GLY A 22 36.20 -15.79 10.01
CA GLY A 22 36.71 -16.87 10.88
C GLY A 22 37.22 -16.30 12.22
N LEU A 23 37.14 -17.12 13.30
CA LEU A 23 37.54 -16.71 14.65
C LEU A 23 38.96 -16.07 14.68
N LYS A 24 39.88 -16.55 13.87
CA LYS A 24 41.25 -16.04 13.74
C LYS A 24 41.26 -14.60 13.19
N GLU A 25 40.49 -14.35 12.16
CA GLU A 25 40.38 -13.02 11.51
C GLU A 25 39.64 -12.01 12.42
N TYR A 26 38.63 -12.46 13.15
CA TYR A 26 37.93 -11.68 14.18
C TYR A 26 38.90 -11.13 15.22
N VAL A 27 39.74 -12.02 15.79
CA VAL A 27 40.73 -11.64 16.81
C VAL A 27 41.75 -10.65 16.24
N VAL A 28 42.26 -10.89 15.02
CA VAL A 28 43.22 -10.00 14.37
C VAL A 28 42.62 -8.61 14.08
N ARG A 29 41.43 -8.55 13.53
CA ARG A 29 40.73 -7.27 13.23
C ARG A 29 40.41 -6.50 14.51
N ARG A 30 40.01 -7.18 15.57
CA ARG A 30 39.75 -6.58 16.88
C ARG A 30 41.00 -6.00 17.51
N LEU A 31 42.13 -6.72 17.46
CA LEU A 31 43.41 -6.22 17.95
C LEU A 31 43.98 -5.06 17.12
N GLN A 32 43.66 -5.01 15.83
CA GLN A 32 44.06 -3.90 14.94
C GLN A 32 43.12 -2.69 14.99
N GLY A 33 42.05 -2.72 15.80
CA GLY A 33 41.05 -1.65 15.87
C GLY A 33 40.23 -1.51 14.57
N LYS A 34 40.28 -2.47 13.65
CA LYS A 34 39.60 -2.47 12.36
C LYS A 34 38.23 -3.14 12.39
N TYR A 35 37.87 -3.78 13.50
CA TYR A 35 36.58 -4.42 13.66
C TYR A 35 35.50 -3.35 13.86
N GLN A 36 34.66 -3.14 12.85
CA GLN A 36 33.57 -2.17 12.90
C GLN A 36 32.23 -2.88 12.81
N VAL A 37 31.43 -2.71 13.84
CA VAL A 37 30.03 -3.09 13.86
C VAL A 37 29.23 -1.79 13.83
N LYS A 38 28.36 -1.65 12.83
CA LYS A 38 27.45 -0.51 12.73
C LYS A 38 26.05 -1.00 13.07
N GLU A 39 25.43 -0.33 14.01
CA GLU A 39 24.02 -0.53 14.35
C GLU A 39 23.16 0.49 13.61
N PHE A 40 22.10 0.02 13.02
CA PHE A 40 21.11 0.86 12.36
C PHE A 40 19.70 0.52 12.87
N TRP A 41 19.04 1.49 13.46
CA TRP A 41 17.67 1.35 13.89
C TRP A 41 16.74 1.65 12.73
N ALA A 42 16.10 0.62 12.22
CA ALA A 42 15.15 0.73 11.12
C ALA A 42 13.80 1.28 11.61
N ASP A 43 13.39 0.86 12.81
CA ASP A 43 12.22 1.40 13.51
C ASP A 43 12.58 1.60 14.98
N LYS A 44 12.04 2.66 15.61
CA LYS A 44 12.32 3.01 16.99
C LYS A 44 11.08 3.50 17.72
N ASN A 45 10.70 2.78 18.78
CA ASN A 45 9.60 3.12 19.67
C ASN A 45 8.26 3.32 18.95
N VAL A 46 7.90 2.37 18.06
CA VAL A 46 6.63 2.41 17.32
C VAL A 46 5.54 1.78 18.16
N THR A 47 4.42 2.50 18.34
CA THR A 47 3.28 2.06 19.15
C THR A 47 1.98 2.29 18.39
N PHE A 48 1.21 1.22 18.18
CA PHE A 48 -0.12 1.30 17.58
C PHE A 48 -0.98 0.11 17.99
N ALA A 49 -2.30 0.24 17.84
CA ALA A 49 -3.25 -0.85 18.04
C ALA A 49 -4.31 -0.85 16.95
N LEU A 50 -4.64 -2.05 16.46
CA LEU A 50 -5.63 -2.26 15.41
C LEU A 50 -6.71 -3.22 15.92
N GLU A 51 -7.95 -2.79 15.85
CA GLU A 51 -9.12 -3.61 16.17
C GLU A 51 -9.57 -4.42 14.95
N ARG A 52 -10.43 -5.44 15.18
CA ARG A 52 -11.00 -6.21 14.06
C ARG A 52 -11.83 -5.32 13.13
N GLY A 53 -11.66 -5.49 11.83
CA GLY A 53 -12.35 -4.72 10.80
C GLY A 53 -11.70 -3.36 10.48
N GLU A 54 -10.65 -2.96 11.18
CA GLU A 54 -9.91 -1.74 10.88
C GLU A 54 -8.83 -1.97 9.81
N MET A 55 -8.60 -0.94 9.00
CA MET A 55 -7.55 -0.92 7.98
C MET A 55 -6.54 0.17 8.30
N LEU A 56 -5.29 -0.23 8.57
CA LEU A 56 -4.19 0.68 8.87
C LEU A 56 -3.39 1.04 7.61
N GLY A 57 -3.38 2.30 7.23
CA GLY A 57 -2.47 2.83 6.21
C GLY A 57 -1.11 3.19 6.82
N ILE A 58 -0.03 2.54 6.40
CA ILE A 58 1.32 2.95 6.79
C ILE A 58 1.89 3.85 5.70
N ILE A 59 2.08 5.13 6.03
CA ILE A 59 2.64 6.14 5.13
C ILE A 59 4.04 6.58 5.58
N GLY A 60 4.84 7.04 4.65
CA GLY A 60 6.21 7.48 4.90
C GLY A 60 7.09 7.38 3.65
N ALA A 61 8.16 8.15 3.59
CA ALA A 61 9.11 8.15 2.48
C ALA A 61 9.83 6.79 2.33
N ASN A 62 10.57 6.60 1.23
CA ASN A 62 11.43 5.43 1.09
C ASN A 62 12.48 5.42 2.20
N GLY A 63 12.68 4.25 2.83
CA GLY A 63 13.57 4.12 3.97
C GLY A 63 12.96 4.57 5.32
N ALA A 64 11.67 4.90 5.38
CA ALA A 64 11.00 5.30 6.63
C ALA A 64 10.81 4.16 7.66
N GLY A 65 11.07 2.89 7.30
CA GLY A 65 10.89 1.73 8.18
C GLY A 65 9.71 0.83 7.81
N LYS A 66 8.80 1.26 6.94
CA LYS A 66 7.54 0.56 6.60
C LYS A 66 7.69 -0.94 6.37
N SER A 67 8.57 -1.35 5.47
CA SER A 67 8.78 -2.78 5.15
C SER A 67 9.39 -3.57 6.30
N THR A 68 10.19 -2.93 7.15
CA THR A 68 10.74 -3.56 8.36
C THR A 68 9.65 -3.82 9.39
N LEU A 69 8.79 -2.83 9.64
CA LEU A 69 7.64 -2.98 10.52
C LEU A 69 6.69 -4.07 10.01
N LEU A 70 6.42 -4.12 8.69
CA LEU A 70 5.59 -5.18 8.11
C LEU A 70 6.17 -6.57 8.31
N LYS A 71 7.50 -6.75 8.22
CA LYS A 71 8.15 -8.03 8.51
C LYS A 71 7.96 -8.44 9.97
N ALA A 72 7.95 -7.49 10.90
CA ALA A 72 7.65 -7.78 12.29
C ALA A 72 6.18 -8.19 12.48
N VAL A 73 5.23 -7.49 11.85
CA VAL A 73 3.82 -7.86 11.89
C VAL A 73 3.56 -9.21 11.22
N SER A 74 4.31 -9.54 10.16
CA SER A 74 4.20 -10.86 9.50
C SER A 74 4.85 -12.00 10.28
N GLY A 75 5.46 -11.72 11.45
CA GLY A 75 6.19 -12.74 12.23
C GLY A 75 7.53 -13.18 11.63
N ILE A 76 7.96 -12.56 10.53
CA ILE A 76 9.26 -12.86 9.88
C ILE A 76 10.43 -12.33 10.72
N MET A 77 10.18 -11.27 11.49
CA MET A 77 11.20 -10.61 12.31
C MET A 77 10.68 -10.37 13.72
N VAL A 78 11.51 -10.70 14.70
CA VAL A 78 11.19 -10.39 16.10
C VAL A 78 11.69 -8.97 16.42
N PRO A 79 10.90 -8.13 17.08
CA PRO A 79 11.36 -6.82 17.58
C PRO A 79 12.61 -6.94 18.45
N THR A 80 13.53 -5.99 18.34
CA THR A 80 14.72 -5.93 19.19
C THR A 80 14.37 -5.43 20.58
N GLU A 81 13.42 -4.48 20.65
CA GLU A 81 12.86 -3.92 21.88
C GLU A 81 11.35 -3.71 21.72
N GLY A 82 10.65 -3.64 22.85
CA GLY A 82 9.20 -3.52 22.87
C GLY A 82 8.49 -4.85 22.69
N HIS A 83 7.19 -4.80 22.49
CA HIS A 83 6.34 -5.99 22.40
C HIS A 83 5.36 -5.87 21.24
N MET A 84 5.14 -6.99 20.54
CA MET A 84 4.15 -7.10 19.48
C MET A 84 3.28 -8.33 19.71
N GLU A 85 1.98 -8.11 19.79
CA GLU A 85 0.96 -9.13 19.96
C GLU A 85 0.09 -9.18 18.72
N ILE A 86 -0.12 -10.39 18.18
CA ILE A 86 -0.90 -10.63 16.98
C ILE A 86 -1.86 -11.78 17.24
N ASN A 87 -3.15 -11.49 17.19
CA ASN A 87 -4.23 -12.41 17.57
C ASN A 87 -5.02 -12.84 16.33
N GLY A 88 -4.44 -13.71 15.50
CA GLY A 88 -5.08 -14.23 14.30
C GLY A 88 -4.09 -14.69 13.23
N SER A 89 -4.63 -15.28 12.17
CA SER A 89 -3.86 -15.70 11.00
C SER A 89 -3.50 -14.47 10.14
N VAL A 90 -2.24 -14.38 9.72
CA VAL A 90 -1.73 -13.26 8.91
C VAL A 90 -1.41 -13.76 7.51
N ALA A 91 -2.01 -13.16 6.49
CA ALA A 91 -1.58 -13.33 5.10
C ALA A 91 -0.94 -12.05 4.58
N ALA A 92 0.33 -12.13 4.23
CA ALA A 92 1.08 -11.04 3.64
C ALA A 92 1.18 -11.22 2.13
N LEU A 93 0.67 -10.26 1.36
CA LEU A 93 0.86 -10.20 -0.10
C LEU A 93 2.22 -9.59 -0.49
N LEU A 94 3.03 -9.18 0.50
CA LEU A 94 4.39 -8.65 0.36
C LEU A 94 5.35 -9.60 -0.37
N GLU A 95 5.17 -10.88 -0.15
CA GLU A 95 6.10 -11.93 -0.59
C GLU A 95 5.34 -13.04 -1.33
N LEU A 96 4.56 -12.63 -2.36
CA LEU A 96 3.80 -13.58 -3.17
C LEU A 96 4.67 -14.70 -3.79
N GLY A 97 5.99 -14.49 -3.89
CA GLY A 97 6.93 -15.48 -4.39
C GLY A 97 7.69 -16.29 -3.34
N SER A 98 7.63 -15.92 -2.05
CA SER A 98 8.37 -16.58 -0.99
C SER A 98 7.63 -17.80 -0.43
N GLY A 99 8.38 -18.74 0.18
CA GLY A 99 7.82 -19.93 0.82
C GLY A 99 7.23 -20.97 -0.14
N PHE A 100 7.59 -20.91 -1.43
CA PHE A 100 7.35 -21.98 -2.39
C PHE A 100 8.62 -22.79 -2.61
N ASP A 101 8.48 -24.11 -2.70
CA ASP A 101 9.58 -24.99 -3.09
C ASP A 101 9.49 -25.27 -4.60
N GLY A 102 10.56 -24.95 -5.30
CA GLY A 102 10.65 -25.15 -6.76
C GLY A 102 10.53 -26.58 -7.22
N GLU A 103 10.94 -27.54 -6.38
CA GLU A 103 10.93 -28.97 -6.70
C GLU A 103 9.55 -29.62 -6.47
N LEU A 104 8.75 -29.04 -5.57
CA LEU A 104 7.38 -29.50 -5.33
C LEU A 104 6.44 -29.09 -6.45
N THR A 105 5.41 -29.89 -6.66
CA THR A 105 4.32 -29.60 -7.60
C THR A 105 3.49 -28.38 -7.17
N VAL A 106 2.66 -27.86 -8.08
CA VAL A 106 1.68 -26.80 -7.77
C VAL A 106 0.75 -27.27 -6.64
N ARG A 107 0.29 -28.53 -6.69
CA ARG A 107 -0.55 -29.13 -5.67
C ARG A 107 0.14 -29.12 -4.30
N GLU A 108 1.33 -29.68 -4.21
CA GLU A 108 2.11 -29.78 -2.96
C GLU A 108 2.43 -28.39 -2.39
N ASN A 109 2.80 -27.45 -3.23
CA ASN A 109 3.03 -26.06 -2.82
C ASN A 109 1.77 -25.37 -2.28
N THR A 110 0.58 -25.68 -2.83
CA THR A 110 -0.67 -25.14 -2.33
C THR A 110 -0.92 -25.57 -0.88
N TYR A 111 -0.70 -26.85 -0.59
CA TYR A 111 -0.81 -27.37 0.77
C TYR A 111 0.29 -26.87 1.69
N LEU A 112 1.54 -26.80 1.21
CA LEU A 112 2.66 -26.27 1.96
C LEU A 112 2.39 -24.83 2.41
N ARG A 113 1.94 -23.98 1.50
CA ARG A 113 1.58 -22.58 1.82
C ARG A 113 0.40 -22.49 2.77
N GLY A 114 -0.63 -23.33 2.61
CA GLY A 114 -1.74 -23.40 3.54
C GLY A 114 -1.25 -23.75 4.95
N ALA A 115 -0.39 -24.75 5.09
CA ALA A 115 0.19 -25.15 6.37
C ALA A 115 1.05 -24.04 6.99
N MET A 116 1.87 -23.34 6.21
CA MET A 116 2.66 -22.18 6.68
C MET A 116 1.78 -21.01 7.18
N LEU A 117 0.57 -20.86 6.62
CA LEU A 117 -0.41 -19.88 7.07
C LEU A 117 -1.25 -20.38 8.26
N GLY A 118 -0.98 -21.62 8.76
CA GLY A 118 -1.64 -22.19 9.93
C GLY A 118 -2.94 -22.95 9.62
N TYR A 119 -3.27 -23.20 8.33
CA TYR A 119 -4.47 -23.93 7.96
C TYR A 119 -4.29 -25.45 8.03
N THR A 120 -5.34 -26.14 8.46
CA THR A 120 -5.35 -27.60 8.49
C THR A 120 -5.45 -28.20 7.10
N ARG A 121 -4.99 -29.44 6.92
CA ARG A 121 -5.12 -30.18 5.65
C ARG A 121 -6.59 -30.27 5.20
N LYS A 122 -7.51 -30.57 6.13
CA LYS A 122 -8.92 -30.66 5.84
C LYS A 122 -9.48 -29.36 5.25
N PHE A 123 -9.13 -28.23 5.85
CA PHE A 123 -9.52 -26.91 5.32
C PHE A 123 -8.96 -26.67 3.91
N MET A 124 -7.70 -27.05 3.69
CA MET A 124 -7.09 -26.91 2.37
C MET A 124 -7.70 -27.83 1.34
N ASP A 125 -8.12 -29.06 1.71
CA ASP A 125 -8.86 -29.97 0.82
C ASP A 125 -10.18 -29.33 0.36
N GLU A 126 -10.92 -28.66 1.25
CA GLU A 126 -12.17 -27.96 0.95
C GLU A 126 -11.95 -26.74 0.01
N LYS A 127 -10.79 -26.07 0.11
CA LYS A 127 -10.46 -24.85 -0.65
C LYS A 127 -9.65 -25.10 -1.92
N TYR A 128 -9.05 -26.25 -2.06
CA TYR A 128 -8.07 -26.54 -3.10
C TYR A 128 -8.59 -26.27 -4.51
N ASP A 129 -9.75 -26.81 -4.85
CA ASP A 129 -10.32 -26.68 -6.20
C ASP A 129 -10.68 -25.22 -6.52
N GLU A 130 -11.15 -24.46 -5.53
CA GLU A 130 -11.44 -23.02 -5.67
C GLU A 130 -10.14 -22.24 -5.93
N ILE A 131 -9.08 -22.53 -5.18
CA ILE A 131 -7.76 -21.89 -5.33
C ILE A 131 -7.19 -22.14 -6.72
N ILE A 132 -7.17 -23.40 -7.17
CA ILE A 132 -6.60 -23.79 -8.46
C ILE A 132 -7.44 -23.25 -9.62
N ALA A 133 -8.76 -23.23 -9.49
CA ALA A 133 -9.65 -22.65 -10.49
C ALA A 133 -9.48 -21.12 -10.60
N PHE A 134 -9.33 -20.44 -9.44
CA PHE A 134 -9.09 -19.01 -9.43
C PHE A 134 -7.71 -18.66 -10.03
N ALA A 135 -6.67 -19.43 -9.72
CA ALA A 135 -5.32 -19.25 -10.25
C ALA A 135 -5.22 -19.62 -11.76
N GLU A 136 -6.22 -20.29 -12.34
CA GLU A 136 -6.24 -20.79 -13.71
C GLU A 136 -5.11 -21.81 -13.98
N LEU A 137 -4.87 -22.70 -12.99
CA LEU A 137 -3.77 -23.68 -13.04
C LEU A 137 -4.24 -25.14 -13.06
N LYS A 138 -5.48 -25.43 -13.52
CA LYS A 138 -6.04 -26.78 -13.53
C LYS A 138 -5.16 -27.80 -14.28
N ASP A 139 -4.58 -27.40 -15.39
CA ASP A 139 -3.74 -28.28 -16.23
C ASP A 139 -2.28 -28.35 -15.77
N PHE A 140 -1.93 -27.63 -14.72
CA PHE A 140 -0.56 -27.49 -14.23
C PHE A 140 -0.34 -28.08 -12.83
N GLN A 141 -1.35 -28.69 -12.24
CA GLN A 141 -1.35 -29.10 -10.82
C GLN A 141 -0.19 -30.01 -10.43
N GLU A 142 0.16 -30.96 -11.32
CA GLU A 142 1.20 -31.97 -11.10
C GLU A 142 2.58 -31.53 -11.64
N ARG A 143 2.69 -30.28 -12.15
CA ARG A 143 3.97 -29.75 -12.64
C ARG A 143 4.79 -29.18 -11.48
N PRO A 144 6.13 -29.37 -11.47
CA PRO A 144 7.03 -28.70 -10.55
C PRO A 144 6.88 -27.18 -10.63
N PHE A 145 6.85 -26.51 -9.46
CA PHE A 145 6.61 -25.06 -9.36
C PHE A 145 7.68 -24.24 -10.11
N LYS A 146 8.92 -24.73 -10.18
CA LYS A 146 10.01 -24.06 -10.93
C LYS A 146 9.71 -23.91 -12.41
N GLN A 147 8.87 -24.77 -13.00
CA GLN A 147 8.50 -24.73 -14.41
C GLN A 147 7.39 -23.72 -14.74
N LEU A 148 6.75 -23.13 -13.73
CA LEU A 148 5.76 -22.10 -13.93
C LEU A 148 6.41 -20.77 -14.33
N SER A 149 5.72 -20.00 -15.18
CA SER A 149 6.10 -18.61 -15.45
C SER A 149 5.94 -17.76 -14.18
N SER A 150 6.61 -16.59 -14.13
CA SER A 150 6.48 -15.66 -13.00
C SER A 150 5.02 -15.22 -12.78
N GLY A 151 4.27 -15.01 -13.86
CA GLY A 151 2.84 -14.68 -13.79
C GLY A 151 2.01 -15.80 -13.16
N MET A 152 2.23 -17.07 -13.55
CA MET A 152 1.54 -18.23 -12.97
C MET A 152 1.88 -18.42 -11.49
N LYS A 153 3.14 -18.21 -11.10
CA LYS A 153 3.58 -18.23 -9.69
C LYS A 153 2.85 -17.18 -8.86
N SER A 154 2.80 -15.96 -9.36
CA SER A 154 2.09 -14.85 -8.69
C SER A 154 0.59 -15.10 -8.61
N ARG A 155 -0.05 -15.68 -9.65
CA ARG A 155 -1.46 -16.04 -9.61
C ARG A 155 -1.76 -17.08 -8.54
N LEU A 156 -0.94 -18.13 -8.42
CA LEU A 156 -1.11 -19.16 -7.36
C LEU A 156 -0.98 -18.53 -5.97
N ALA A 157 0.08 -17.77 -5.74
CA ALA A 157 0.35 -17.14 -4.46
C ALA A 157 -0.78 -16.20 -4.03
N PHE A 158 -1.27 -15.36 -4.94
CA PHE A 158 -2.42 -14.48 -4.70
C PHE A 158 -3.70 -15.27 -4.39
N SER A 159 -3.96 -16.33 -5.18
CA SER A 159 -5.17 -17.15 -5.01
C SER A 159 -5.20 -17.82 -3.64
N ILE A 160 -4.08 -18.39 -3.19
CA ILE A 160 -3.97 -18.97 -1.85
C ILE A 160 -4.24 -17.88 -0.80
N ALA A 161 -3.52 -16.76 -0.84
CA ALA A 161 -3.63 -15.71 0.17
C ALA A 161 -5.05 -15.11 0.28
N CYS A 162 -5.77 -14.98 -0.85
CA CYS A 162 -7.10 -14.35 -0.87
C CYS A 162 -8.26 -15.31 -0.57
N LEU A 163 -8.11 -16.60 -0.86
CA LEU A 163 -9.23 -17.56 -0.74
C LEU A 163 -9.25 -18.32 0.60
N VAL A 164 -8.16 -18.24 1.36
CA VAL A 164 -8.11 -18.81 2.71
C VAL A 164 -8.71 -17.89 3.79
N SER A 165 -9.13 -16.65 3.44
CA SER A 165 -9.79 -15.69 4.33
C SER A 165 -9.04 -15.47 5.66
N PRO A 166 -7.85 -14.88 5.64
CA PRO A 166 -7.06 -14.62 6.84
C PRO A 166 -7.75 -13.60 7.76
N ASP A 167 -7.43 -13.65 9.07
CA ASP A 167 -7.90 -12.63 10.03
C ASP A 167 -7.28 -11.26 9.76
N ILE A 168 -6.02 -11.24 9.31
CA ILE A 168 -5.23 -10.04 9.04
C ILE A 168 -4.63 -10.13 7.64
N LEU A 169 -4.87 -9.12 6.82
CA LEU A 169 -4.34 -9.03 5.47
C LEU A 169 -3.30 -7.90 5.37
N ILE A 170 -2.09 -8.21 4.94
CA ILE A 170 -1.05 -7.22 4.69
C ILE A 170 -0.91 -7.00 3.19
N LEU A 171 -1.12 -5.76 2.78
CA LEU A 171 -1.06 -5.28 1.40
C LEU A 171 0.14 -4.34 1.22
N ASP A 172 1.03 -4.65 0.28
CA ASP A 172 2.13 -3.77 -0.10
C ASP A 172 2.02 -3.43 -1.58
N GLU A 173 1.73 -2.17 -1.87
CA GLU A 173 1.65 -1.55 -3.20
C GLU A 173 0.80 -2.28 -4.26
N VAL A 174 0.69 -3.61 -4.20
CA VAL A 174 0.08 -4.43 -5.24
C VAL A 174 -1.31 -4.91 -4.82
N LEU A 175 -2.34 -4.12 -5.13
CA LEU A 175 -3.74 -4.55 -4.98
C LEU A 175 -4.20 -5.50 -6.11
N SER A 176 -3.39 -5.72 -7.13
CA SER A 176 -3.72 -6.59 -8.26
C SER A 176 -2.48 -7.21 -8.88
N VAL A 177 -2.56 -8.50 -9.22
CA VAL A 177 -1.43 -9.33 -9.66
C VAL A 177 -1.74 -9.95 -11.02
N GLY A 178 -0.69 -10.32 -11.77
CA GLY A 178 -0.81 -11.06 -13.02
C GLY A 178 -0.92 -10.18 -14.27
N ASP A 179 -1.28 -10.80 -15.39
CA ASP A 179 -1.53 -10.13 -16.67
C ASP A 179 -2.89 -9.40 -16.71
N GLY A 180 -3.19 -8.76 -17.84
CA GLY A 180 -4.35 -7.86 -17.96
C GLY A 180 -5.70 -8.46 -17.56
N ALA A 181 -5.97 -9.73 -17.89
CA ALA A 181 -7.22 -10.42 -17.55
C ALA A 181 -7.25 -10.79 -16.05
N PHE A 182 -6.18 -11.40 -15.56
CA PHE A 182 -6.09 -11.79 -14.15
C PHE A 182 -6.02 -10.57 -13.23
N ARG A 183 -5.44 -9.46 -13.67
CA ARG A 183 -5.41 -8.21 -12.91
C ARG A 183 -6.81 -7.66 -12.63
N LYS A 184 -7.73 -7.75 -13.59
CA LYS A 184 -9.14 -7.37 -13.34
C LYS A 184 -9.79 -8.30 -12.31
N LYS A 185 -9.58 -9.62 -12.43
CA LYS A 185 -10.13 -10.65 -11.55
C LYS A 185 -9.59 -10.52 -10.13
N SER A 186 -8.27 -10.39 -9.97
CA SER A 186 -7.61 -10.21 -8.67
C SER A 186 -8.01 -8.89 -8.01
N GLY A 187 -8.10 -7.79 -8.77
CA GLY A 187 -8.56 -6.50 -8.27
C GLY A 187 -10.02 -6.53 -7.81
N ALA A 188 -10.92 -7.23 -8.53
CA ALA A 188 -12.30 -7.41 -8.11
C ALA A 188 -12.40 -8.23 -6.81
N LYS A 189 -11.64 -9.33 -6.69
CA LYS A 189 -11.59 -10.16 -5.47
C LYS A 189 -11.03 -9.38 -4.29
N MET A 190 -9.98 -8.58 -4.50
CA MET A 190 -9.43 -7.71 -3.46
C MET A 190 -10.46 -6.70 -2.96
N LYS A 191 -11.20 -6.04 -3.87
CA LYS A 191 -12.28 -5.11 -3.48
C LYS A 191 -13.39 -5.81 -2.68
N GLU A 192 -13.73 -7.04 -3.03
CA GLU A 192 -14.69 -7.86 -2.27
C GLU A 192 -14.19 -8.10 -0.84
N ILE A 193 -12.93 -8.56 -0.69
CA ILE A 193 -12.30 -8.82 0.61
C ILE A 193 -12.24 -7.54 1.45
N LEU A 194 -11.84 -6.42 0.87
CA LEU A 194 -11.77 -5.14 1.60
C LEU A 194 -13.15 -4.65 2.05
N LYS A 195 -14.19 -4.88 1.23
CA LYS A 195 -15.58 -4.54 1.59
C LYS A 195 -16.18 -5.48 2.65
N SER A 196 -15.67 -6.69 2.82
CA SER A 196 -16.15 -7.61 3.87
C SER A 196 -15.70 -7.21 5.28
N GLY A 197 -14.95 -6.12 5.44
CA GLY A 197 -14.48 -5.66 6.75
C GLY A 197 -13.29 -6.46 7.28
N VAL A 198 -12.43 -6.98 6.40
CA VAL A 198 -11.19 -7.63 6.81
C VAL A 198 -10.30 -6.63 7.55
N THR A 199 -9.64 -7.10 8.60
CA THR A 199 -8.61 -6.31 9.26
C THR A 199 -7.36 -6.32 8.40
N GLY A 200 -6.71 -5.16 8.23
CA GLY A 200 -5.52 -5.16 7.39
C GLY A 200 -4.57 -4.01 7.59
N ILE A 201 -3.43 -4.15 6.95
CA ILE A 201 -2.41 -3.12 6.85
C ILE A 201 -2.13 -2.88 5.38
N LEU A 202 -2.22 -1.63 4.96
CA LEU A 202 -1.91 -1.18 3.61
C LEU A 202 -0.66 -0.30 3.61
N VAL A 203 0.34 -0.69 2.84
CA VAL A 203 1.42 0.21 2.44
C VAL A 203 1.22 0.56 0.97
N SER A 204 1.08 1.83 0.67
CA SER A 204 0.90 2.30 -0.71
C SER A 204 1.57 3.65 -0.93
N HIS A 205 2.16 3.82 -2.11
CA HIS A 205 2.60 5.14 -2.58
C HIS A 205 1.43 6.00 -3.07
N SER A 206 0.26 5.40 -3.29
CA SER A 206 -0.96 6.09 -3.68
C SER A 206 -1.74 6.55 -2.46
N ILE A 207 -1.62 7.81 -2.10
CA ILE A 207 -2.37 8.40 -0.98
C ILE A 207 -3.87 8.35 -1.21
N SER A 208 -4.34 8.36 -2.46
CA SER A 208 -5.76 8.18 -2.78
C SER A 208 -6.29 6.81 -2.34
N GLN A 209 -5.50 5.74 -2.48
CA GLN A 209 -5.87 4.41 -1.98
C GLN A 209 -5.89 4.37 -0.45
N VAL A 210 -4.94 5.03 0.21
CA VAL A 210 -4.94 5.13 1.68
C VAL A 210 -6.20 5.85 2.18
N ARG A 211 -6.61 6.95 1.54
CA ARG A 211 -7.84 7.68 1.85
C ARG A 211 -9.10 6.83 1.67
N GLU A 212 -9.15 6.06 0.58
CA GLU A 212 -10.32 5.25 0.23
C GLU A 212 -10.49 4.02 1.13
N LEU A 213 -9.39 3.39 1.53
CA LEU A 213 -9.41 2.07 2.12
C LEU A 213 -9.09 2.05 3.62
N CYS A 214 -8.36 3.03 4.15
CA CYS A 214 -7.86 2.99 5.51
C CYS A 214 -8.76 3.73 6.49
N THR A 215 -8.90 3.17 7.68
CA THR A 215 -9.61 3.77 8.82
C THR A 215 -8.66 4.43 9.82
N LYS A 216 -7.37 4.04 9.77
CA LYS A 216 -6.31 4.60 10.60
C LYS A 216 -5.05 4.82 9.78
N ILE A 217 -4.21 5.73 10.24
CA ILE A 217 -2.90 6.02 9.65
C ILE A 217 -1.81 5.86 10.70
N LEU A 218 -0.71 5.24 10.28
CA LEU A 218 0.59 5.29 10.93
C LEU A 218 1.57 6.00 10.00
N TRP A 219 2.02 7.19 10.38
CA TRP A 219 3.03 7.93 9.65
C TRP A 219 4.40 7.67 10.25
N LEU A 220 5.30 7.12 9.43
CA LEU A 220 6.70 6.87 9.78
C LEU A 220 7.64 7.81 9.01
N ASP A 221 8.69 8.28 9.67
CA ASP A 221 9.79 8.98 9.04
C ASP A 221 11.12 8.60 9.69
N HIS A 222 12.08 8.11 8.88
CA HIS A 222 13.39 7.64 9.34
C HIS A 222 13.32 6.72 10.56
N GLY A 223 12.42 5.74 10.54
CA GLY A 223 12.20 4.76 11.60
C GLY A 223 11.49 5.31 12.85
N ARG A 224 11.00 6.54 12.81
CA ARG A 224 10.27 7.16 13.92
C ARG A 224 8.80 7.31 13.59
N GLN A 225 7.97 7.09 14.58
CA GLN A 225 6.55 7.38 14.49
C GLN A 225 6.32 8.88 14.58
N ILE A 226 5.73 9.46 13.54
CA ILE A 226 5.29 10.86 13.53
C ILE A 226 3.88 10.95 14.08
N ALA A 227 3.00 10.04 13.66
CA ALA A 227 1.63 9.98 14.15
C ALA A 227 1.04 8.58 14.04
N PHE A 228 0.05 8.30 14.90
CA PHE A 228 -0.92 7.22 14.77
C PHE A 228 -2.30 7.78 15.08
N THR A 229 -3.25 7.70 14.13
CA THR A 229 -4.54 8.40 14.23
C THR A 229 -5.60 7.78 13.32
N ASP A 230 -6.86 8.08 13.59
CA ASP A 230 -8.03 7.81 12.75
C ASP A 230 -8.44 9.01 11.88
N GLU A 231 -7.78 10.16 12.00
CA GLU A 231 -8.02 11.36 11.19
C GLU A 231 -7.36 11.23 9.79
N VAL A 232 -7.78 10.22 9.03
CA VAL A 232 -7.14 9.80 7.77
C VAL A 232 -6.98 10.95 6.78
N GLU A 233 -8.05 11.72 6.56
CA GLU A 233 -8.05 12.80 5.55
C GLU A 233 -7.07 13.92 5.91
N LEU A 234 -7.08 14.35 7.18
CA LEU A 234 -6.21 15.41 7.69
C LEU A 234 -4.73 15.04 7.53
N TYR A 235 -4.37 13.83 7.94
CA TYR A 235 -2.98 13.39 7.91
C TYR A 235 -2.50 12.99 6.50
N CYS A 236 -3.39 12.52 5.63
CA CYS A 236 -3.07 12.34 4.21
C CYS A 236 -2.76 13.68 3.54
N ASN A 237 -3.54 14.73 3.82
CA ASN A 237 -3.27 16.07 3.29
C ASN A 237 -1.92 16.60 3.79
N ALA A 238 -1.66 16.51 5.10
CA ALA A 238 -0.39 16.94 5.67
C ALA A 238 0.79 16.17 5.09
N TYR A 239 0.64 14.85 4.86
CA TYR A 239 1.68 14.03 4.26
C TYR A 239 1.96 14.42 2.80
N GLU A 240 0.95 14.72 2.00
CA GLU A 240 1.15 15.23 0.62
C GLU A 240 1.87 16.58 0.61
N GLU A 241 1.55 17.47 1.56
CA GLU A 241 2.28 18.73 1.71
C GLU A 241 3.74 18.49 2.17
N PHE A 242 3.97 17.52 3.07
CA PHE A 242 5.32 17.09 3.43
C PHE A 242 6.11 16.57 2.21
N LEU A 243 5.48 15.78 1.34
CA LEU A 243 6.16 15.29 0.13
C LEU A 243 6.61 16.43 -0.79
N ALA A 244 5.84 17.51 -0.86
CA ALA A 244 6.15 18.70 -1.65
C ALA A 244 7.22 19.59 -1.01
N THR A 245 7.15 19.79 0.31
CA THR A 245 7.96 20.78 1.04
C THR A 245 9.16 20.19 1.78
N ARG A 246 9.12 18.87 2.06
CA ARG A 246 10.08 18.13 2.90
C ARG A 246 10.18 18.68 4.34
N LYS A 247 9.17 19.41 4.81
CA LYS A 247 9.09 19.91 6.18
C LYS A 247 8.25 18.96 7.02
N LEU A 248 8.85 18.34 8.05
CA LEU A 248 8.14 17.48 8.98
C LEU A 248 7.33 18.33 9.98
N PRO A 249 6.07 17.94 10.26
CA PRO A 249 5.29 18.55 11.32
C PRO A 249 5.88 18.18 12.70
N LYS A 250 5.84 19.11 13.63
CA LYS A 250 6.27 18.90 15.02
C LYS A 250 5.09 18.89 16.00
N THR A 251 4.00 19.54 15.61
CA THR A 251 2.81 19.69 16.42
C THR A 251 1.56 19.37 15.61
N ARG A 252 0.43 19.18 16.32
CA ARG A 252 -0.88 19.02 15.65
C ARG A 252 -1.25 20.26 14.83
N ALA A 253 -0.94 21.46 15.32
CA ALA A 253 -1.18 22.70 14.59
C ALA A 253 -0.42 22.76 13.26
N ASP A 254 0.81 22.20 13.20
CA ASP A 254 1.54 22.08 11.93
C ASP A 254 0.80 21.17 10.95
N ILE A 255 0.23 20.05 11.42
CA ILE A 255 -0.56 19.12 10.58
C ILE A 255 -1.78 19.84 9.98
N GLU A 256 -2.52 20.59 10.80
CA GLU A 256 -3.69 21.36 10.38
C GLU A 256 -3.30 22.43 9.35
N THR A 257 -2.25 23.19 9.62
CA THR A 257 -1.72 24.21 8.69
C THR A 257 -1.26 23.59 7.36
N MET A 258 -0.57 22.44 7.39
CA MET A 258 -0.15 21.73 6.19
C MET A 258 -1.33 21.24 5.36
N SER A 259 -2.37 20.72 6.01
CA SER A 259 -3.61 20.29 5.36
C SER A 259 -4.31 21.48 4.68
N GLU A 260 -4.48 22.59 5.38
CA GLU A 260 -5.08 23.82 4.84
C GLU A 260 -4.28 24.37 3.64
N THR A 261 -2.96 24.39 3.74
CA THR A 261 -2.06 24.83 2.66
C THR A 261 -2.23 23.98 1.40
N LEU A 262 -2.28 22.64 1.55
CA LEU A 262 -2.54 21.74 0.43
C LEU A 262 -3.90 22.00 -0.21
N LEU A 263 -4.95 22.13 0.62
CA LEU A 263 -6.31 22.35 0.14
C LEU A 263 -6.45 23.68 -0.61
N ALA A 264 -5.84 24.75 -0.09
CA ALA A 264 -5.80 26.06 -0.74
C ALA A 264 -5.07 26.01 -2.09
N ARG A 265 -3.91 25.32 -2.14
CA ARG A 265 -3.15 25.11 -3.39
C ARG A 265 -3.99 24.34 -4.41
N ARG A 266 -4.63 23.24 -4.03
CA ARG A 266 -5.51 22.47 -4.93
C ARG A 266 -6.71 23.25 -5.43
N ALA A 267 -7.29 24.09 -4.58
CA ALA A 267 -8.38 24.97 -4.98
C ALA A 267 -7.93 25.99 -6.03
N ALA A 268 -6.76 26.62 -5.81
CA ALA A 268 -6.17 27.57 -6.77
C ALA A 268 -5.80 26.88 -8.11
N GLU A 269 -5.23 25.68 -8.07
CA GLU A 269 -4.91 24.89 -9.27
C GLU A 269 -6.17 24.52 -10.07
N ARG A 270 -7.26 24.12 -9.39
CA ARG A 270 -8.55 23.81 -10.02
C ARG A 270 -9.16 25.06 -10.67
N GLU A 271 -9.09 26.18 -9.99
CA GLU A 271 -9.60 27.44 -10.52
C GLU A 271 -8.78 27.93 -11.73
N ALA A 272 -7.44 27.84 -11.67
CA ALA A 272 -6.58 28.18 -12.79
C ALA A 272 -6.84 27.28 -14.01
N ALA A 273 -6.97 25.97 -13.80
CA ALA A 273 -7.33 25.02 -14.87
C ALA A 273 -8.69 25.34 -15.47
N ARG A 274 -9.69 25.67 -14.63
CA ARG A 274 -11.02 26.08 -15.05
C ARG A 274 -10.97 27.33 -15.93
N ARG A 275 -10.23 28.37 -15.52
CA ARG A 275 -10.05 29.60 -16.29
C ARG A 275 -9.39 29.33 -17.65
N THR A 276 -8.36 28.49 -17.69
CA THR A 276 -7.67 28.13 -18.94
C THR A 276 -8.58 27.39 -19.91
N GLU A 277 -9.41 26.46 -19.41
CA GLU A 277 -10.38 25.73 -20.26
C GLU A 277 -11.51 26.64 -20.74
N ALA A 278 -12.01 27.54 -19.89
CA ALA A 278 -13.00 28.55 -20.31
C ALA A 278 -12.46 29.48 -21.42
N GLN A 279 -11.22 29.95 -21.29
CA GLN A 279 -10.55 30.76 -22.32
C GLN A 279 -10.38 30.01 -23.64
N LYS A 280 -10.03 28.73 -23.59
CA LYS A 280 -9.92 27.87 -24.80
C LYS A 280 -11.29 27.72 -25.48
N LEU A 281 -12.34 27.49 -24.71
CA LEU A 281 -13.69 27.35 -25.22
C LEU A 281 -14.15 28.69 -25.89
N GLN A 282 -13.89 29.82 -25.25
CA GLN A 282 -14.21 31.13 -25.79
C GLN A 282 -13.49 31.39 -27.11
N ALA A 283 -12.16 31.10 -27.18
CA ALA A 283 -11.38 31.28 -28.40
C ALA A 283 -11.88 30.39 -29.57
N LEU A 284 -12.36 29.17 -29.27
CA LEU A 284 -12.93 28.28 -30.28
C LEU A 284 -14.31 28.74 -30.78
N LEU A 285 -15.13 29.31 -29.90
CA LEU A 285 -16.43 29.88 -30.26
C LEU A 285 -16.30 31.15 -31.13
N GLU A 286 -15.28 31.96 -30.87
CA GLU A 286 -14.97 33.18 -31.68
C GLU A 286 -14.46 32.81 -33.10
N GLN A 287 -13.89 31.62 -33.30
CA GLN A 287 -13.40 31.12 -34.58
C GLN A 287 -14.47 30.45 -35.47
N GLY A 288 -15.73 30.48 -35.07
CA GLY A 288 -16.87 30.09 -35.92
C GLY A 288 -17.32 28.63 -35.81
N GLY A 289 -17.35 28.08 -34.61
CA GLY A 289 -18.14 26.88 -34.29
C GLY A 289 -17.79 25.63 -35.08
N SER A 290 -16.56 25.15 -35.00
CA SER A 290 -16.15 23.86 -35.58
C SER A 290 -16.50 22.67 -34.67
N GLU A 291 -16.54 21.43 -35.22
CA GLU A 291 -16.69 20.18 -34.46
C GLU A 291 -15.73 20.11 -33.23
N ALA A 292 -14.53 20.71 -33.33
CA ALA A 292 -13.58 20.84 -32.23
C ALA A 292 -14.09 21.66 -31.05
N ALA A 293 -14.93 22.69 -31.27
CA ALA A 293 -15.53 23.49 -30.20
C ALA A 293 -16.59 22.69 -29.43
N VAL A 294 -17.32 21.80 -30.11
CA VAL A 294 -18.33 20.92 -29.50
C VAL A 294 -17.61 19.87 -28.63
N GLU A 295 -16.52 19.26 -29.11
CA GLU A 295 -15.74 18.26 -28.36
C GLU A 295 -15.13 18.89 -27.09
N VAL A 296 -14.58 20.10 -27.16
CA VAL A 296 -14.04 20.80 -25.99
C VAL A 296 -15.16 21.16 -25.01
N ALA A 297 -16.33 21.61 -25.50
CA ALA A 297 -17.50 21.93 -24.67
C ALA A 297 -18.02 20.66 -23.94
N GLU A 298 -18.10 19.52 -24.63
CA GLU A 298 -18.49 18.24 -24.02
C GLU A 298 -17.48 17.76 -22.95
N ASN A 299 -16.19 17.93 -23.19
CA ASN A 299 -15.15 17.59 -22.22
C ASN A 299 -15.18 18.48 -20.97
N VAL A 300 -15.44 19.78 -21.16
CA VAL A 300 -15.64 20.75 -20.06
C VAL A 300 -16.90 20.40 -19.26
N LEU A 301 -18.02 20.06 -19.93
CA LEU A 301 -19.24 19.59 -19.29
C LEU A 301 -19.08 18.35 -18.46
N ARG A 302 -18.36 17.34 -18.99
CA ARG A 302 -18.08 16.08 -18.29
C ARG A 302 -17.23 16.29 -17.04
N LYS A 303 -16.30 17.26 -17.08
CA LYS A 303 -15.26 17.42 -16.06
C LYS A 303 -15.65 18.40 -14.94
N TYR A 304 -16.38 19.45 -15.24
CA TYR A 304 -16.59 20.58 -14.31
C TYR A 304 -18.04 20.86 -13.91
N ARG A 305 -19.04 20.15 -14.40
CA ARG A 305 -20.48 20.40 -14.19
C ARG A 305 -21.03 21.71 -14.81
N PRO A 306 -22.36 21.88 -14.85
CA PRO A 306 -23.02 22.96 -15.61
C PRO A 306 -22.72 24.41 -15.17
N GLU A 307 -22.10 24.61 -14.03
CA GLU A 307 -21.74 25.93 -13.49
C GLU A 307 -20.71 26.67 -14.37
N VAL A 308 -19.76 25.93 -14.98
CA VAL A 308 -18.74 26.53 -15.87
C VAL A 308 -19.31 27.03 -17.19
N LEU A 309 -20.32 26.33 -17.70
CA LEU A 309 -20.99 26.77 -18.92
C LEU A 309 -21.86 28.00 -18.69
N ARG A 310 -22.47 28.18 -17.51
CA ARG A 310 -23.18 29.38 -17.16
C ARG A 310 -22.26 30.61 -17.23
N GLU A 311 -21.09 30.56 -16.63
CA GLU A 311 -20.14 31.68 -16.65
C GLU A 311 -19.64 32.00 -18.08
N ALA A 312 -19.33 30.97 -18.90
CA ALA A 312 -18.91 31.17 -20.29
C ALA A 312 -20.05 31.66 -21.19
N TYR A 313 -21.28 31.21 -20.97
CA TYR A 313 -22.43 31.55 -21.79
C TYR A 313 -23.07 32.91 -21.41
N PHE A 314 -23.14 33.23 -20.11
CA PHE A 314 -23.67 34.51 -19.64
C PHE A 314 -22.72 35.68 -19.86
N GLY A 315 -21.40 35.45 -19.99
CA GLY A 315 -20.47 36.50 -20.42
C GLY A 315 -20.57 36.87 -21.90
N MET A 316 -21.30 36.10 -22.70
CA MET A 316 -21.52 36.36 -24.16
C MET A 316 -22.89 36.92 -24.50
N LEU A 317 -23.83 36.96 -23.54
CA LEU A 317 -25.12 37.65 -23.78
C LEU A 317 -24.91 39.17 -23.70
N PRO A 318 -25.39 39.93 -24.70
CA PRO A 318 -25.41 41.40 -24.62
C PRO A 318 -26.10 41.82 -23.32
N GLN A 319 -25.56 42.80 -22.64
CA GLN A 319 -26.12 43.32 -21.37
C GLN A 319 -27.53 43.93 -21.51
N ASP A 320 -28.12 43.89 -22.70
CA ASP A 320 -29.38 44.49 -23.05
C ASP A 320 -30.44 43.50 -23.57
N ALA A 321 -30.47 42.26 -23.06
CA ALA A 321 -31.52 41.30 -23.40
C ALA A 321 -32.24 40.77 -22.15
#